data_e3fd81d159436725ae4612662519c5d1
#
_entry.id   e3fd81d159436725ae4612662519c5d1
#
_cell.length_a   1.000
_cell.length_b   1.000
_cell.length_c   1.000
_cell.angle_alpha   90.00
_cell.angle_beta   90.00
_cell.angle_gamma   90.00
#
_symmetry.space_group_name_H-M   'P 1'
#
loop_
_entity.id
_entity.type
_entity.pdbx_description
1 polymer ?
#
loop_
_entity_poly.entity_id
_entity_poly.type
_entity_poly.pdbx_seq_one_letter_code
_entity_poly.pdbx_strand_id
1 'polypeptide(L)'
;MMDTLRTPLATIETVAEGRLCVRVLASCSAQALALSLGMSRVSATHEFESGYASRVADAAGRVEPVRLGGGSRLAAGDVVEFALEPFVGAGRAAAARDAGGLCVPAGSRPRAGVRVLYEDPFCLAVEKDAGVLIHGDGTGAANLTGLVRKYLASRALLGSAAMAQPVQRLDVETTGVVLFSKTSQFQPAFDALVAGHDSVAKRYLALVGPGFPAGTRRVDLAIARDRHDSRRMRVVRRASAGGSGGCGAGCRGGRGAASARGQAAKPALTMVTLLASGPRASLVLAELGTGRRHQIRVHLASMGFPILGDPLYARGATARGPLMLHAYEESFEHPVTGESVRVRTAWPERFASAGFAEVSLP
;
A
#
# COMPACT_ATOMS: atom_id res chain seq x y z
N MET A 1 -26.16 1.16 7.46
CA MET A 1 -26.45 2.13 6.41
C MET A 1 -25.97 1.47 5.13
N MET A 2 -26.87 0.99 4.31
CA MET A 2 -26.57 0.21 3.10
C MET A 2 -25.82 1.09 2.11
N ASP A 3 -24.61 0.65 1.77
CA ASP A 3 -23.84 1.20 0.66
C ASP A 3 -24.65 0.94 -0.63
N THR A 4 -25.19 1.99 -1.20
CA THR A 4 -25.82 1.96 -2.52
C THR A 4 -24.71 1.59 -3.50
N LEU A 5 -24.71 0.35 -4.00
CA LEU A 5 -23.94 -0.09 -5.15
C LEU A 5 -24.12 0.95 -6.26
N ARG A 6 -23.17 1.86 -6.42
CA ARG A 6 -23.15 2.79 -7.54
C ARG A 6 -22.94 1.94 -8.79
N THR A 7 -23.93 1.93 -9.66
CA THR A 7 -23.78 1.36 -11.00
C THR A 7 -22.54 1.99 -11.64
N PRO A 8 -21.57 1.21 -12.12
CA PRO A 8 -20.36 1.77 -12.71
C PRO A 8 -20.77 2.66 -13.89
N LEU A 9 -20.15 3.85 -14.01
CA LEU A 9 -20.41 4.79 -15.11
C LEU A 9 -19.73 4.35 -16.41
N ALA A 10 -18.74 3.48 -16.34
CA ALA A 10 -17.99 3.02 -17.51
C ALA A 10 -17.38 1.63 -17.29
N THR A 11 -17.06 0.98 -18.43
CA THR A 11 -16.16 -0.17 -18.48
C THR A 11 -14.88 0.21 -19.21
N ILE A 12 -13.75 -0.33 -18.75
CA ILE A 12 -12.46 -0.19 -19.45
C ILE A 12 -12.49 -1.12 -20.65
N GLU A 13 -12.26 -0.57 -21.85
CA GLU A 13 -12.18 -1.36 -23.07
C GLU A 13 -10.74 -1.75 -23.41
N THR A 14 -9.86 -0.77 -23.36
CA THR A 14 -8.43 -1.00 -23.64
C THR A 14 -7.55 -0.05 -22.87
N VAL A 15 -6.36 -0.53 -22.51
CA VAL A 15 -5.26 0.28 -22.01
C VAL A 15 -4.05 -0.06 -22.87
N ALA A 16 -3.71 0.81 -23.81
CA ALA A 16 -2.61 0.59 -24.73
C ALA A 16 -1.91 1.91 -25.07
N GLU A 17 -0.62 1.84 -25.34
CA GLU A 17 0.19 2.96 -25.83
C GLU A 17 0.06 4.26 -25.00
N GLY A 18 -0.18 4.12 -23.67
CA GLY A 18 -0.38 5.30 -22.82
C GLY A 18 -1.76 5.92 -22.92
N ARG A 19 -2.74 5.18 -23.39
CA ARG A 19 -4.13 5.60 -23.50
C ARG A 19 -5.05 4.64 -22.78
N LEU A 20 -6.00 5.21 -22.07
CA LEU A 20 -7.09 4.50 -21.40
C LEU A 20 -8.37 4.75 -22.18
N CYS A 21 -8.90 3.73 -22.84
CA CYS A 21 -10.19 3.80 -23.52
C CYS A 21 -11.27 3.19 -22.65
N VAL A 22 -12.35 3.94 -22.43
CA VAL A 22 -13.46 3.50 -21.62
C VAL A 22 -14.78 3.68 -22.38
N ARG A 23 -15.70 2.72 -22.24
CA ARG A 23 -17.08 2.84 -22.74
C ARG A 23 -17.98 3.33 -21.63
N VAL A 24 -18.72 4.39 -21.92
CA VAL A 24 -19.68 4.97 -21.00
C VAL A 24 -20.91 4.07 -20.90
N LEU A 25 -21.30 3.68 -19.70
CA LEU A 25 -22.46 2.80 -19.43
C LEU A 25 -23.73 3.59 -19.11
N ALA A 26 -23.59 4.78 -18.54
CA ALA A 26 -24.72 5.66 -18.20
C ALA A 26 -24.37 7.11 -18.52
N SER A 27 -25.33 7.87 -19.02
CA SER A 27 -25.13 9.27 -19.38
C SER A 27 -24.62 10.09 -18.18
N CYS A 28 -23.51 10.79 -18.38
CA CYS A 28 -22.84 11.54 -17.33
C CYS A 28 -22.07 12.75 -17.91
N SER A 29 -21.45 13.57 -17.06
CA SER A 29 -20.46 14.53 -17.51
C SER A 29 -19.09 13.87 -17.62
N ALA A 30 -18.21 14.40 -18.48
CA ALA A 30 -16.83 13.91 -18.61
C ALA A 30 -16.08 13.96 -17.26
N GLN A 31 -16.32 14.99 -16.44
CA GLN A 31 -15.75 15.08 -15.10
C GLN A 31 -16.27 13.97 -14.17
N ALA A 32 -17.58 13.65 -14.21
CA ALA A 32 -18.13 12.57 -13.40
C ALA A 32 -17.54 11.21 -13.82
N LEU A 33 -17.32 11.00 -15.13
CA LEU A 33 -16.63 9.83 -15.65
C LEU A 33 -15.21 9.71 -15.10
N ALA A 34 -14.40 10.75 -15.21
CA ALA A 34 -13.01 10.76 -14.71
C ALA A 34 -12.95 10.49 -13.20
N LEU A 35 -13.84 11.08 -12.42
CA LEU A 35 -13.94 10.83 -10.98
C LEU A 35 -14.36 9.38 -10.66
N SER A 36 -15.24 8.79 -11.47
CA SER A 36 -15.66 7.39 -11.29
C SER A 36 -14.54 6.38 -11.58
N LEU A 37 -13.59 6.78 -12.41
CA LEU A 37 -12.37 6.01 -12.70
C LEU A 37 -11.27 6.18 -11.62
N GLY A 38 -11.53 6.95 -10.57
CA GLY A 38 -10.60 7.15 -9.47
C GLY A 38 -9.65 8.34 -9.61
N MET A 39 -9.80 9.19 -10.62
CA MET A 39 -9.05 10.44 -10.73
C MET A 39 -9.47 11.41 -9.63
N SER A 40 -8.54 12.24 -9.13
CA SER A 40 -8.90 13.38 -8.29
C SER A 40 -9.56 14.48 -9.13
N ARG A 41 -10.26 15.41 -8.46
CA ARG A 41 -10.82 16.58 -9.16
C ARG A 41 -9.73 17.40 -9.86
N VAL A 42 -8.57 17.54 -9.22
CA VAL A 42 -7.42 18.28 -9.77
C VAL A 42 -6.89 17.56 -11.02
N SER A 43 -6.66 16.24 -10.93
CA SER A 43 -6.20 15.45 -12.08
C SER A 43 -7.20 15.48 -13.22
N ALA A 44 -8.50 15.30 -12.95
CA ALA A 44 -9.54 15.36 -13.97
C ALA A 44 -9.61 16.74 -14.65
N THR A 45 -9.50 17.84 -13.89
CA THR A 45 -9.47 19.19 -14.45
C THR A 45 -8.26 19.38 -15.37
N HIS A 46 -7.09 18.94 -14.93
CA HIS A 46 -5.87 18.99 -15.73
C HIS A 46 -5.98 18.22 -17.05
N GLU A 47 -6.58 17.02 -17.03
CA GLU A 47 -6.83 16.22 -18.24
C GLU A 47 -7.65 16.98 -19.28
N PHE A 48 -8.72 17.65 -18.83
CA PHE A 48 -9.60 18.40 -19.73
C PHE A 48 -8.97 19.70 -20.23
N GLU A 49 -8.30 20.44 -19.37
CA GLU A 49 -7.61 21.69 -19.74
C GLU A 49 -6.45 21.45 -20.70
N SER A 50 -5.68 20.38 -20.47
CA SER A 50 -4.55 20.00 -21.32
C SER A 50 -4.96 19.30 -22.61
N GLY A 51 -6.24 18.92 -22.76
CA GLY A 51 -6.77 18.24 -23.94
C GLY A 51 -6.37 16.79 -24.07
N TYR A 52 -6.08 16.14 -22.95
CA TYR A 52 -5.74 14.71 -22.86
C TYR A 52 -6.96 13.80 -22.83
N ALA A 53 -8.17 14.34 -22.76
CA ALA A 53 -9.39 13.57 -22.85
C ALA A 53 -10.16 13.88 -24.13
N SER A 54 -10.54 12.84 -24.88
CA SER A 54 -11.28 12.94 -26.13
C SER A 54 -12.38 11.87 -26.19
N ARG A 55 -13.55 12.21 -26.76
CA ARG A 55 -14.50 11.21 -27.20
C ARG A 55 -14.04 10.72 -28.56
N VAL A 56 -13.71 9.44 -28.70
CA VAL A 56 -13.20 8.83 -29.95
C VAL A 56 -14.28 8.17 -30.77
N ALA A 57 -15.40 7.74 -30.14
CA ALA A 57 -16.59 7.28 -30.83
C ALA A 57 -17.85 7.70 -30.06
N ASP A 58 -18.94 8.01 -30.78
CA ASP A 58 -20.22 8.27 -30.18
C ASP A 58 -21.01 6.96 -29.94
N ALA A 59 -22.18 7.09 -29.28
CA ALA A 59 -23.06 5.96 -28.99
C ALA A 59 -23.57 5.21 -30.24
N ALA A 60 -23.50 5.84 -31.40
CA ALA A 60 -23.84 5.23 -32.70
C ALA A 60 -22.61 4.60 -33.40
N GLY A 61 -21.44 4.62 -32.77
CA GLY A 61 -20.19 4.06 -33.30
C GLY A 61 -19.51 4.94 -34.37
N ARG A 62 -19.92 6.22 -34.51
CA ARG A 62 -19.27 7.15 -35.42
C ARG A 62 -17.95 7.60 -34.78
N VAL A 63 -16.85 7.42 -35.52
CA VAL A 63 -15.51 7.75 -35.06
C VAL A 63 -15.19 9.20 -35.45
N GLU A 64 -15.41 10.11 -34.52
CA GLU A 64 -15.00 11.53 -34.63
C GLU A 64 -14.33 11.95 -33.32
N PRO A 65 -13.00 12.08 -33.28
CA PRO A 65 -12.33 12.56 -32.09
C PRO A 65 -12.75 13.96 -31.72
N VAL A 66 -13.39 14.11 -30.57
CA VAL A 66 -13.85 15.40 -30.04
C VAL A 66 -13.18 15.62 -28.69
N ARG A 67 -12.42 16.70 -28.59
CA ARG A 67 -11.82 17.13 -27.32
C ARG A 67 -12.92 17.39 -26.29
N LEU A 68 -12.74 16.84 -25.08
CA LEU A 68 -13.69 17.00 -23.99
C LEU A 68 -13.25 18.08 -23.02
N GLY A 69 -14.22 18.88 -22.56
CA GLY A 69 -14.10 19.68 -21.34
C GLY A 69 -14.81 18.98 -20.19
N GLY A 70 -14.51 19.35 -18.94
CA GLY A 70 -15.12 18.70 -17.76
C GLY A 70 -16.67 18.74 -17.74
N GLY A 71 -17.27 19.78 -18.32
CA GLY A 71 -18.72 19.92 -18.47
C GLY A 71 -19.32 19.19 -19.68
N SER A 72 -18.53 18.60 -20.56
CA SER A 72 -19.01 17.88 -21.74
C SER A 72 -19.95 16.73 -21.32
N ARG A 73 -21.11 16.64 -22.01
CA ARG A 73 -22.07 15.56 -21.76
C ARG A 73 -21.69 14.34 -22.59
N LEU A 74 -21.74 13.19 -21.96
CA LEU A 74 -21.50 11.87 -22.55
C LEU A 74 -22.77 11.05 -22.48
N ALA A 75 -23.04 10.31 -23.54
CA ALA A 75 -24.17 9.36 -23.62
C ALA A 75 -23.68 7.94 -23.31
N ALA A 76 -24.58 7.09 -22.87
CA ALA A 76 -24.31 5.66 -22.77
C ALA A 76 -23.94 5.12 -24.16
N GLY A 77 -22.84 4.38 -24.27
CA GLY A 77 -22.28 3.90 -25.54
C GLY A 77 -21.12 4.74 -26.07
N ASP A 78 -20.94 6.00 -25.65
CA ASP A 78 -19.78 6.81 -26.05
C ASP A 78 -18.48 6.11 -25.61
N VAL A 79 -17.45 6.20 -26.44
CA VAL A 79 -16.09 5.74 -26.10
C VAL A 79 -15.21 6.96 -25.85
N VAL A 80 -14.65 7.04 -24.67
CA VAL A 80 -13.78 8.13 -24.22
C VAL A 80 -12.36 7.62 -24.06
N GLU A 81 -11.41 8.36 -24.60
CA GLU A 81 -9.98 8.12 -24.46
C GLU A 81 -9.37 9.17 -23.54
N PHE A 82 -8.62 8.71 -22.54
CA PHE A 82 -7.76 9.53 -21.71
C PHE A 82 -6.30 9.21 -22.05
N ALA A 83 -5.49 10.25 -22.28
CA ALA A 83 -4.06 10.08 -22.38
C ALA A 83 -3.50 9.84 -20.97
N LEU A 84 -2.88 8.69 -20.72
CA LEU A 84 -2.22 8.44 -19.45
C LEU A 84 -0.90 9.20 -19.42
N GLU A 85 -0.80 10.21 -18.52
CA GLU A 85 0.51 10.84 -18.31
C GLU A 85 1.51 9.77 -17.85
N PRO A 86 2.63 9.76 -18.43
CA PRO A 86 3.38 10.70 -19.25
C PRO A 86 3.89 10.08 -20.58
N PHE A 87 3.00 9.54 -21.33
CA PHE A 87 3.33 8.89 -22.60
C PHE A 87 3.50 9.88 -23.75
N VAL A 88 3.44 11.16 -23.49
CA VAL A 88 3.66 12.20 -24.51
C VAL A 88 5.13 12.17 -24.93
N GLY A 89 5.43 11.46 -26.01
CA GLY A 89 6.74 11.46 -26.67
C GLY A 89 7.45 10.11 -26.84
N ALA A 90 6.93 9.00 -26.33
CA ALA A 90 7.53 7.69 -26.55
C ALA A 90 7.01 7.05 -27.84
N GLY A 91 7.86 6.96 -28.84
CA GLY A 91 7.61 6.21 -30.05
C GLY A 91 7.24 4.75 -29.75
N ARG A 92 6.39 4.20 -30.60
CA ARG A 92 5.88 2.84 -30.67
C ARG A 92 6.61 1.81 -29.79
N ALA A 93 6.10 1.55 -28.61
CA ALA A 93 6.45 0.38 -27.80
C ALA A 93 5.29 -0.62 -27.90
N ALA A 94 5.67 -1.88 -28.08
CA ALA A 94 4.80 -2.99 -28.42
C ALA A 94 3.54 -3.09 -27.54
N ALA A 95 2.41 -3.33 -28.20
CA ALA A 95 1.11 -3.60 -27.62
C ALA A 95 1.18 -4.58 -26.45
N ALA A 96 0.83 -4.15 -25.26
CA ALA A 96 0.42 -5.04 -24.19
C ALA A 96 -1.01 -5.47 -24.52
N ARG A 97 -1.15 -6.70 -25.02
CA ARG A 97 -2.44 -7.37 -25.13
C ARG A 97 -2.80 -7.84 -23.73
N ASP A 98 -4.05 -7.64 -23.38
CA ASP A 98 -4.78 -8.04 -22.18
C ASP A 98 -4.69 -7.06 -21.00
N ALA A 99 -5.88 -6.58 -20.58
CA ALA A 99 -6.10 -5.75 -19.41
C ALA A 99 -5.90 -6.50 -18.08
N GLY A 100 -5.50 -7.76 -18.11
CA GLY A 100 -5.12 -8.56 -16.95
C GLY A 100 -3.70 -8.25 -16.54
N GLY A 101 -3.50 -7.78 -15.31
CA GLY A 101 -2.18 -7.56 -14.74
C GLY A 101 -1.34 -8.84 -14.78
N LEU A 102 -0.09 -8.72 -15.22
CA LEU A 102 0.84 -9.86 -15.30
C LEU A 102 1.38 -10.14 -13.89
N CYS A 103 0.85 -11.18 -13.24
CA CYS A 103 1.46 -11.71 -12.03
C CYS A 103 2.78 -12.39 -12.42
N VAL A 104 3.90 -11.84 -11.96
CA VAL A 104 5.22 -12.40 -12.22
C VAL A 104 5.45 -13.56 -11.25
N PRO A 105 5.87 -14.75 -11.70
CA PRO A 105 6.12 -15.89 -10.81
C PRO A 105 7.08 -15.51 -9.69
N ALA A 106 6.73 -15.90 -8.46
CA ALA A 106 7.58 -15.73 -7.29
C ALA A 106 8.95 -16.37 -7.55
N GLY A 107 10.05 -15.64 -7.28
CA GLY A 107 11.42 -16.10 -7.54
C GLY A 107 12.02 -15.66 -8.87
N SER A 108 11.32 -14.86 -9.68
CA SER A 108 11.89 -14.28 -10.91
C SER A 108 13.16 -13.48 -10.62
N ARG A 109 14.12 -13.53 -11.56
CA ARG A 109 15.39 -12.80 -11.39
C ARG A 109 15.17 -11.28 -11.35
N PRO A 110 15.89 -10.53 -10.48
CA PRO A 110 15.81 -9.07 -10.46
C PRO A 110 16.16 -8.47 -11.83
N ARG A 111 15.39 -7.49 -12.27
CA ARG A 111 15.67 -6.68 -13.46
C ARG A 111 15.96 -5.26 -13.02
N ALA A 112 17.07 -4.68 -13.48
CA ALA A 112 17.53 -3.35 -13.06
C ALA A 112 17.59 -3.17 -11.51
N GLY A 113 17.88 -4.25 -10.76
CA GLY A 113 17.93 -4.23 -9.30
C GLY A 113 16.58 -4.30 -8.60
N VAL A 114 15.50 -4.59 -9.32
CA VAL A 114 14.14 -4.70 -8.76
C VAL A 114 13.55 -6.08 -9.08
N ARG A 115 12.99 -6.74 -8.06
CA ARG A 115 12.20 -7.95 -8.23
C ARG A 115 10.73 -7.57 -8.32
N VAL A 116 10.19 -7.64 -9.55
CA VAL A 116 8.78 -7.35 -9.83
C VAL A 116 7.93 -8.55 -9.48
N LEU A 117 6.81 -8.31 -8.76
CA LEU A 117 5.84 -9.31 -8.34
C LEU A 117 4.54 -9.19 -9.13
N TYR A 118 4.17 -7.99 -9.51
CA TYR A 118 2.97 -7.68 -10.29
C TYR A 118 3.21 -6.38 -11.07
N GLU A 119 2.71 -6.30 -12.28
CA GLU A 119 2.76 -5.07 -13.07
C GLU A 119 1.55 -5.00 -14.02
N ASP A 120 0.90 -3.84 -14.02
CA ASP A 120 -0.12 -3.43 -14.99
C ASP A 120 0.16 -2.00 -15.49
N PRO A 121 -0.72 -1.40 -16.30
CA PRO A 121 -0.53 -0.01 -16.75
C PRO A 121 -0.55 1.04 -15.64
N PHE A 122 -1.20 0.78 -14.50
CA PHE A 122 -1.47 1.73 -13.43
C PHE A 122 -0.57 1.58 -12.22
N CYS A 123 -0.20 0.34 -11.90
CA CYS A 123 0.59 0.04 -10.71
C CYS A 123 1.66 -1.02 -10.93
N LEU A 124 2.55 -1.10 -9.99
CA LEU A 124 3.68 -2.04 -9.93
C LEU A 124 3.88 -2.48 -8.48
N ALA A 125 3.87 -3.78 -8.23
CA ALA A 125 4.29 -4.32 -6.95
C ALA A 125 5.69 -4.94 -7.07
N VAL A 126 6.56 -4.60 -6.11
CA VAL A 126 7.95 -5.06 -6.09
C VAL A 126 8.29 -5.65 -4.73
N GLU A 127 9.29 -6.52 -4.70
CA GLU A 127 9.86 -7.01 -3.45
C GLU A 127 11.03 -6.12 -3.00
N LYS A 128 10.93 -5.61 -1.79
CA LYS A 128 11.97 -4.78 -1.15
C LYS A 128 12.92 -5.65 -0.32
N ASP A 129 14.21 -5.46 -0.50
CA ASP A 129 15.22 -6.07 0.35
C ASP A 129 15.43 -5.29 1.68
N ALA A 130 16.04 -5.95 2.68
CA ALA A 130 16.44 -5.30 3.94
C ALA A 130 17.48 -4.21 3.68
N GLY A 131 17.51 -3.17 4.49
CA GLY A 131 18.48 -2.07 4.39
C GLY A 131 18.15 -1.04 3.29
N VAL A 132 17.18 -1.31 2.40
CA VAL A 132 16.80 -0.41 1.32
C VAL A 132 15.73 0.58 1.80
N LEU A 133 16.01 1.87 1.68
CA LEU A 133 15.01 2.93 1.90
C LEU A 133 13.99 2.94 0.76
N ILE A 134 12.74 3.26 1.06
CA ILE A 134 11.72 3.46 0.01
C ILE A 134 11.94 4.78 -0.71
N HIS A 135 12.14 5.87 0.04
CA HIS A 135 12.49 7.19 -0.48
C HIS A 135 13.92 7.54 -0.13
N GLY A 136 14.57 8.35 -0.94
CA GLY A 136 15.87 8.91 -0.61
C GLY A 136 15.80 9.82 0.63
N ASP A 137 16.83 9.77 1.43
CA ASP A 137 17.02 10.58 2.64
C ASP A 137 17.92 11.81 2.43
N GLY A 138 18.26 12.11 1.16
CA GLY A 138 19.16 13.18 0.78
C GLY A 138 20.64 12.82 0.78
N THR A 139 21.02 11.60 1.20
CA THR A 139 22.42 11.15 1.22
C THR A 139 22.94 10.71 -0.16
N GLY A 140 22.06 10.60 -1.16
CA GLY A 140 22.40 10.06 -2.46
C GLY A 140 22.44 8.54 -2.54
N ALA A 141 22.18 7.83 -1.43
CA ALA A 141 22.11 6.38 -1.41
C ALA A 141 20.97 5.85 -2.29
N ALA A 142 21.19 4.67 -2.90
CA ALA A 142 20.18 4.01 -3.70
C ALA A 142 18.94 3.71 -2.83
N ASN A 143 17.76 4.01 -3.37
CA ASN A 143 16.49 3.77 -2.73
C ASN A 143 15.53 3.06 -3.69
N LEU A 144 14.48 2.44 -3.15
CA LEU A 144 13.57 1.61 -3.92
C LEU A 144 12.85 2.41 -5.03
N THR A 145 12.43 3.65 -4.74
CA THR A 145 11.80 4.52 -5.74
C THR A 145 12.73 4.78 -6.91
N GLY A 146 14.00 5.07 -6.64
CA GLY A 146 15.02 5.25 -7.68
C GLY A 146 15.27 3.99 -8.52
N LEU A 147 15.26 2.82 -7.89
CA LEU A 147 15.39 1.53 -8.59
C LEU A 147 14.17 1.23 -9.46
N VAL A 148 12.96 1.46 -8.95
CA VAL A 148 11.70 1.32 -9.71
C VAL A 148 11.70 2.26 -10.92
N ARG A 149 12.10 3.51 -10.75
CA ARG A 149 12.21 4.47 -11.85
C ARG A 149 13.20 4.03 -12.92
N LYS A 150 14.36 3.49 -12.53
CA LYS A 150 15.34 2.90 -13.46
C LYS A 150 14.76 1.70 -14.21
N TYR A 151 14.04 0.83 -13.52
CA TYR A 151 13.37 -0.32 -14.12
C TYR A 151 12.37 0.13 -15.19
N LEU A 152 11.46 1.07 -14.88
CA LEU A 152 10.48 1.58 -15.83
C LEU A 152 11.14 2.28 -17.02
N ALA A 153 12.18 3.08 -16.79
CA ALA A 153 12.94 3.73 -17.86
C ALA A 153 13.61 2.71 -18.80
N SER A 154 14.13 1.60 -18.26
CA SER A 154 14.73 0.53 -19.07
C SER A 154 13.73 -0.17 -20.00
N ARG A 155 12.44 -0.01 -19.75
CA ARG A 155 11.34 -0.54 -20.58
C ARG A 155 10.74 0.52 -21.51
N ALA A 156 11.43 1.64 -21.71
CA ALA A 156 10.95 2.80 -22.47
C ALA A 156 9.66 3.44 -21.89
N LEU A 157 9.34 3.16 -20.65
CA LEU A 157 8.22 3.77 -19.90
C LEU A 157 8.71 5.03 -19.18
N LEU A 158 9.32 5.95 -19.94
CA LEU A 158 10.03 7.13 -19.39
C LEU A 158 9.14 8.00 -18.52
N GLY A 159 7.93 8.11 -18.89
CA GLY A 159 7.04 8.90 -18.15
C GLY A 159 6.55 8.26 -16.89
N SER A 160 6.11 6.98 -16.90
CA SER A 160 5.83 6.22 -15.67
C SER A 160 7.06 6.19 -14.77
N ALA A 161 8.27 6.17 -15.35
CA ALA A 161 9.51 6.28 -14.59
C ALA A 161 9.62 7.57 -13.80
N ALA A 162 9.21 8.71 -14.36
CA ALA A 162 9.23 10.00 -13.68
C ALA A 162 8.18 10.10 -12.58
N MET A 163 7.00 9.55 -12.79
CA MET A 163 5.82 9.68 -11.93
C MET A 163 5.69 8.58 -10.87
N ALA A 164 6.42 7.45 -11.01
CA ALA A 164 6.30 6.33 -10.08
C ALA A 164 6.48 6.76 -8.62
N GLN A 165 5.48 6.49 -7.80
CA GLN A 165 5.46 6.80 -6.38
C GLN A 165 4.99 5.59 -5.56
N PRO A 166 5.62 5.30 -4.41
CA PRO A 166 5.15 4.25 -3.53
C PRO A 166 3.82 4.64 -2.89
N VAL A 167 2.90 3.70 -2.89
CA VAL A 167 1.57 3.85 -2.28
C VAL A 167 1.64 3.66 -0.76
N GLN A 168 2.66 2.93 -0.29
CA GLN A 168 2.87 2.62 1.11
C GLN A 168 4.34 2.56 1.49
N ARG A 169 4.60 2.38 2.77
CA ARG A 169 5.97 2.32 3.29
C ARG A 169 6.19 1.07 4.12
N LEU A 170 7.38 0.49 3.98
CA LEU A 170 7.96 -0.46 4.93
C LEU A 170 9.10 0.20 5.70
N ASP A 171 9.39 -0.29 6.89
CA ASP A 171 10.59 0.09 7.62
C ASP A 171 11.83 -0.34 6.82
N VAL A 172 12.99 0.28 7.06
CA VAL A 172 14.24 0.02 6.32
C VAL A 172 14.61 -1.46 6.33
N GLU A 173 14.55 -2.09 7.50
CA GLU A 173 14.92 -3.49 7.70
C GLU A 173 13.79 -4.49 7.36
N THR A 174 12.56 -4.02 7.16
CA THR A 174 11.45 -4.87 6.74
C THR A 174 11.56 -5.18 5.26
N THR A 175 11.45 -6.46 4.90
CA THR A 175 11.45 -6.91 3.50
C THR A 175 10.04 -7.21 3.02
N GLY A 176 9.87 -7.40 1.71
CA GLY A 176 8.61 -7.88 1.12
C GLY A 176 7.92 -6.88 0.20
N VAL A 177 6.63 -7.09 -0.01
CA VAL A 177 5.81 -6.38 -1.00
C VAL A 177 5.75 -4.89 -0.74
N VAL A 178 5.98 -4.09 -1.78
CA VAL A 178 5.73 -2.63 -1.82
C VAL A 178 5.02 -2.30 -3.12
N LEU A 179 3.86 -1.67 -3.01
CA LEU A 179 3.05 -1.22 -4.14
C LEU A 179 3.45 0.20 -4.56
N PHE A 180 3.54 0.41 -5.87
CA PHE A 180 3.79 1.69 -6.51
C PHE A 180 2.65 2.04 -7.47
N SER A 181 2.21 3.28 -7.49
CA SER A 181 1.45 3.84 -8.61
C SER A 181 2.42 4.25 -9.72
N LYS A 182 2.05 4.01 -10.97
CA LYS A 182 2.85 4.35 -12.15
C LYS A 182 2.45 5.69 -12.77
N THR A 183 1.31 6.26 -12.35
CA THR A 183 0.74 7.46 -12.93
C THR A 183 0.31 8.44 -11.84
N SER A 184 0.51 9.73 -12.07
CA SER A 184 0.06 10.78 -11.13
C SER A 184 -1.46 10.91 -11.08
N GLN A 185 -2.13 10.61 -12.19
CA GLN A 185 -3.59 10.70 -12.34
C GLN A 185 -4.35 9.81 -11.35
N PHE A 186 -3.85 8.59 -11.13
CA PHE A 186 -4.48 7.58 -10.28
C PHE A 186 -3.81 7.43 -8.90
N GLN A 187 -2.72 8.16 -8.62
CA GLN A 187 -2.10 8.16 -7.30
C GLN A 187 -3.11 8.39 -6.16
N PRO A 188 -4.05 9.37 -6.26
CA PRO A 188 -5.03 9.58 -5.21
C PRO A 188 -5.95 8.38 -4.97
N ALA A 189 -6.29 7.59 -6.00
CA ALA A 189 -7.09 6.37 -5.85
C ALA A 189 -6.32 5.28 -5.09
N PHE A 190 -5.04 5.10 -5.39
CA PHE A 190 -4.16 4.18 -4.66
C PHE A 190 -3.89 4.66 -3.22
N ASP A 191 -3.74 5.96 -2.99
CA ASP A 191 -3.59 6.53 -1.64
C ASP A 191 -4.86 6.30 -0.80
N ALA A 192 -6.05 6.49 -1.39
CA ALA A 192 -7.32 6.22 -0.75
C ALA A 192 -7.50 4.73 -0.42
N LEU A 193 -7.06 3.83 -1.32
CA LEU A 193 -7.06 2.40 -1.10
C LEU A 193 -6.28 2.02 0.18
N VAL A 194 -5.11 2.60 0.40
CA VAL A 194 -4.28 2.32 1.58
C VAL A 194 -4.77 3.05 2.83
N ALA A 195 -5.42 4.20 2.67
CA ALA A 195 -6.02 4.95 3.78
C ALA A 195 -7.28 4.27 4.31
N GLY A 196 -8.02 3.55 3.45
CA GLY A 196 -9.18 2.73 3.82
C GLY A 196 -8.74 1.47 4.55
N HIS A 197 -9.16 1.34 5.82
CA HIS A 197 -8.67 0.26 6.70
C HIS A 197 -9.08 -1.14 6.25
N ASP A 198 -10.15 -1.28 5.48
CA ASP A 198 -10.71 -2.57 5.03
C ASP A 198 -10.47 -2.86 3.55
N SER A 199 -9.79 -1.96 2.84
CA SER A 199 -9.64 -2.04 1.39
C SER A 199 -8.39 -2.81 0.93
N VAL A 200 -7.42 -3.02 1.82
CA VAL A 200 -6.19 -3.78 1.53
C VAL A 200 -5.92 -4.76 2.65
N ALA A 201 -5.93 -6.04 2.34
CA ALA A 201 -5.45 -7.06 3.26
C ALA A 201 -3.92 -7.15 3.17
N LYS A 202 -3.23 -6.82 4.28
CA LYS A 202 -1.77 -6.85 4.39
C LYS A 202 -1.35 -7.94 5.36
N ARG A 203 -0.66 -8.95 4.87
CA ARG A 203 -0.22 -10.12 5.61
C ARG A 203 1.30 -10.14 5.75
N TYR A 204 1.76 -10.17 6.98
CA TYR A 204 3.17 -10.20 7.33
C TYR A 204 3.53 -11.49 8.04
N LEU A 205 4.68 -12.03 7.71
CA LEU A 205 5.31 -13.12 8.48
C LEU A 205 6.31 -12.52 9.46
N ALA A 206 6.30 -13.02 10.70
CA ALA A 206 7.29 -12.64 11.69
C ALA A 206 7.77 -13.85 12.51
N LEU A 207 9.05 -13.87 12.85
CA LEU A 207 9.57 -14.78 13.88
C LEU A 207 9.71 -14.02 15.18
N VAL A 208 9.11 -14.57 16.22
CA VAL A 208 9.18 -14.09 17.60
C VAL A 208 9.82 -15.14 18.51
N GLY A 209 10.08 -14.80 19.76
CA GLY A 209 10.57 -15.77 20.74
C GLY A 209 9.66 -17.01 20.85
N PRO A 210 10.16 -18.15 21.38
CA PRO A 210 9.38 -19.38 21.50
C PRO A 210 8.20 -19.23 22.47
N GLY A 211 7.19 -20.11 22.32
CA GLY A 211 6.06 -20.15 23.24
C GLY A 211 4.94 -19.15 22.94
N PHE A 212 4.86 -18.62 21.72
CA PHE A 212 3.71 -17.79 21.34
C PHE A 212 2.41 -18.61 21.47
N PRO A 213 1.34 -18.04 22.08
CA PRO A 213 0.10 -18.78 22.36
C PRO A 213 -0.61 -19.23 21.07
N ALA A 214 -1.18 -20.42 21.08
CA ALA A 214 -1.97 -20.95 19.96
C ALA A 214 -3.19 -20.09 19.65
N GLY A 215 -3.63 -20.15 18.38
CA GLY A 215 -4.77 -19.41 17.84
C GLY A 215 -4.45 -17.97 17.51
N THR A 216 -5.50 -17.18 17.27
CA THR A 216 -5.40 -15.77 16.84
C THR A 216 -5.54 -14.83 18.04
N ARG A 217 -4.72 -13.81 18.09
CA ARG A 217 -4.73 -12.73 19.11
C ARG A 217 -5.04 -11.40 18.43
N ARG A 218 -6.07 -10.70 18.92
CA ARG A 218 -6.40 -9.33 18.54
C ARG A 218 -5.62 -8.35 19.42
N VAL A 219 -4.79 -7.53 18.80
CA VAL A 219 -4.03 -6.46 19.47
C VAL A 219 -4.58 -5.12 19.03
N ASP A 220 -5.43 -4.53 19.87
CA ASP A 220 -6.11 -3.26 19.64
C ASP A 220 -5.56 -2.22 20.64
N LEU A 221 -4.38 -1.74 20.36
CA LEU A 221 -3.65 -0.82 21.23
C LEU A 221 -3.20 0.41 20.44
N ALA A 222 -3.62 1.59 20.89
CA ALA A 222 -3.21 2.83 20.25
C ALA A 222 -1.69 3.02 20.33
N ILE A 223 -1.11 3.62 19.29
CA ILE A 223 0.33 3.83 19.16
C ILE A 223 0.65 5.32 19.14
N ALA A 224 1.66 5.71 19.90
CA ALA A 224 2.23 7.05 19.91
C ALA A 224 3.75 6.98 19.74
N ARG A 225 4.37 8.11 19.39
CA ARG A 225 5.83 8.25 19.41
C ARG A 225 6.35 8.08 20.85
N ASP A 226 7.46 7.41 21.02
CA ASP A 226 8.14 7.34 22.32
C ASP A 226 8.66 8.73 22.71
N ARG A 227 8.58 9.06 24.01
CA ARG A 227 8.99 10.38 24.51
C ARG A 227 10.51 10.50 24.69
N HIS A 228 11.18 9.36 24.87
CA HIS A 228 12.61 9.31 25.20
C HIS A 228 13.48 8.91 24.02
N ASP A 229 12.94 8.18 23.04
CA ASP A 229 13.64 7.79 21.83
C ASP A 229 12.75 8.07 20.60
N SER A 230 13.11 9.08 19.82
CA SER A 230 12.37 9.51 18.63
C SER A 230 12.31 8.44 17.51
N ARG A 231 13.19 7.45 17.56
CA ARG A 231 13.20 6.32 16.63
C ARG A 231 12.11 5.31 16.95
N ARG A 232 11.63 5.26 18.22
CA ARG A 232 10.69 4.27 18.73
C ARG A 232 9.25 4.76 18.72
N MET A 233 8.35 3.81 18.64
CA MET A 233 6.93 3.97 18.97
C MET A 233 6.64 3.23 20.28
N ARG A 234 5.54 3.59 20.94
CA ARG A 234 5.06 2.91 22.16
C ARG A 234 3.55 2.69 22.06
N VAL A 235 3.07 1.63 22.69
CA VAL A 235 1.64 1.44 22.90
C VAL A 235 1.14 2.36 23.99
N VAL A 236 -0.08 2.83 23.84
CA VAL A 236 -0.81 3.60 24.85
C VAL A 236 -2.00 2.76 25.27
N ARG A 237 -1.92 2.20 26.49
CA ARG A 237 -3.07 1.52 27.09
C ARG A 237 -4.04 2.61 27.57
N ARG A 238 -5.33 2.49 27.25
CA ARG A 238 -6.36 3.29 27.91
C ARG A 238 -6.29 2.96 29.40
N ALA A 239 -6.19 3.99 30.26
CA ALA A 239 -6.41 3.77 31.67
C ALA A 239 -7.80 3.16 31.81
N SER A 240 -7.90 1.95 32.39
CA SER A 240 -9.17 1.33 32.73
C SER A 240 -9.89 2.28 33.66
N ALA A 241 -11.03 2.83 33.24
CA ALA A 241 -11.97 3.50 34.11
C ALA A 241 -12.59 2.41 35.01
N GLY A 242 -11.92 2.12 36.14
CA GLY A 242 -12.39 1.05 37.04
C GLY A 242 -11.38 0.78 38.14
N GLY A 243 -11.20 1.71 39.06
CA GLY A 243 -10.43 1.56 40.27
C GLY A 243 -10.84 2.69 41.20
N SER A 244 -12.03 2.56 41.83
CA SER A 244 -12.44 3.37 42.99
C SER A 244 -11.58 2.96 44.18
N GLY A 245 -10.37 3.49 44.24
CA GLY A 245 -9.51 3.49 45.44
C GLY A 245 -9.52 4.90 46.00
N GLY A 246 -10.33 5.13 47.04
CA GLY A 246 -10.37 6.38 47.73
C GLY A 246 -9.01 6.74 48.33
N CYS A 247 -8.54 7.94 48.07
CA CYS A 247 -7.51 8.62 48.84
C CYS A 247 -7.96 10.05 49.11
N GLY A 248 -7.89 10.37 50.38
CA GLY A 248 -8.41 11.50 51.07
C GLY A 248 -8.14 12.89 50.51
N ALA A 249 -9.03 13.76 50.92
CA ALA A 249 -9.03 15.18 50.72
C ALA A 249 -7.70 15.84 51.13
N GLY A 250 -7.17 16.70 50.27
CA GLY A 250 -6.19 17.67 50.65
C GLY A 250 -5.06 17.96 49.69
N CYS A 251 -5.33 18.57 48.53
CA CYS A 251 -4.35 19.40 47.82
C CYS A 251 -5.06 20.48 47.02
N ARG A 252 -4.95 21.69 47.53
CA ARG A 252 -5.44 22.92 46.88
C ARG A 252 -4.67 23.21 45.61
N GLY A 253 -5.40 23.65 44.59
CA GLY A 253 -5.08 24.67 43.62
C GLY A 253 -3.69 24.65 42.98
N GLY A 254 -3.59 24.01 41.83
CA GLY A 254 -2.52 24.22 40.86
C GLY A 254 -3.11 24.34 39.47
N ARG A 255 -3.39 25.56 38.98
CA ARG A 255 -3.61 25.86 37.56
C ARG A 255 -2.32 25.53 36.83
N GLY A 256 -2.38 24.58 35.93
CA GLY A 256 -1.22 24.24 35.11
C GLY A 256 -1.38 22.89 34.39
N ALA A 257 -2.50 22.68 33.71
CA ALA A 257 -2.51 21.69 32.66
C ALA A 257 -1.71 22.24 31.47
N ALA A 258 -0.38 22.37 31.65
CA ALA A 258 0.54 22.65 30.56
C ALA A 258 0.47 21.50 29.58
N SER A 259 0.03 21.83 28.40
CA SER A 259 0.02 21.01 27.17
C SER A 259 1.32 20.21 27.05
N ALA A 260 1.33 18.97 27.46
CA ALA A 260 2.31 18.02 26.99
C ALA A 260 2.06 17.88 25.48
N ARG A 261 2.84 18.55 24.65
CA ARG A 261 2.93 18.39 23.20
C ARG A 261 3.49 17.01 22.86
N GLY A 262 2.78 15.95 23.30
CA GLY A 262 2.98 14.59 22.83
C GLY A 262 2.04 14.37 21.67
N GLN A 263 2.54 13.91 20.51
CA GLN A 263 1.69 13.52 19.41
C GLN A 263 0.58 12.60 19.95
N ALA A 264 -0.67 12.91 19.61
CA ALA A 264 -1.83 12.12 20.01
C ALA A 264 -1.64 10.65 19.62
N ALA A 265 -1.98 9.74 20.51
CA ALA A 265 -1.99 8.32 20.22
C ALA A 265 -3.00 8.02 19.09
N LYS A 266 -2.59 7.25 18.12
CA LYS A 266 -3.43 6.87 16.97
C LYS A 266 -3.93 5.43 17.16
N PRO A 267 -5.21 5.12 16.89
CA PRO A 267 -5.74 3.77 16.91
C PRO A 267 -4.90 2.85 16.02
N ALA A 268 -4.67 1.63 16.48
CA ALA A 268 -3.93 0.62 15.72
C ALA A 268 -4.46 -0.78 16.05
N LEU A 269 -4.73 -1.57 15.02
CA LEU A 269 -5.26 -2.92 15.11
C LEU A 269 -4.37 -3.89 14.34
N THR A 270 -3.96 -4.97 15.00
CA THR A 270 -3.23 -6.10 14.41
C THR A 270 -3.86 -7.41 14.88
N MET A 271 -4.15 -8.29 13.93
CA MET A 271 -4.47 -9.69 14.24
C MET A 271 -3.20 -10.50 14.13
N VAL A 272 -2.89 -11.33 15.12
CA VAL A 272 -1.68 -12.17 15.14
C VAL A 272 -2.07 -13.62 15.34
N THR A 273 -1.73 -14.47 14.38
CA THR A 273 -2.04 -15.91 14.40
C THR A 273 -0.74 -16.71 14.46
N LEU A 274 -0.67 -17.67 15.39
CA LEU A 274 0.44 -18.64 15.42
C LEU A 274 0.32 -19.58 14.21
N LEU A 275 1.36 -19.66 13.39
CA LEU A 275 1.44 -20.58 12.27
C LEU A 275 2.23 -21.85 12.60
N ALA A 276 3.37 -21.69 13.27
CA ALA A 276 4.22 -22.82 13.66
C ALA A 276 5.04 -22.48 14.90
N SER A 277 5.28 -23.49 15.72
CA SER A 277 6.12 -23.41 16.92
C SER A 277 7.40 -24.22 16.73
N GLY A 278 8.53 -23.65 17.10
CA GLY A 278 9.83 -24.31 17.16
C GLY A 278 10.49 -24.11 18.52
N PRO A 279 11.57 -24.81 18.79
CA PRO A 279 12.25 -24.75 20.10
C PRO A 279 12.91 -23.39 20.39
N ARG A 280 13.23 -22.62 19.36
CA ARG A 280 13.95 -21.34 19.47
C ARG A 280 13.13 -20.14 19.06
N ALA A 281 12.02 -20.35 18.33
CA ALA A 281 11.16 -19.29 17.80
C ALA A 281 9.74 -19.80 17.56
N SER A 282 8.81 -18.86 17.39
CA SER A 282 7.46 -19.10 16.87
C SER A 282 7.28 -18.28 15.59
N LEU A 283 6.72 -18.90 14.55
CA LEU A 283 6.31 -18.22 13.33
C LEU A 283 4.89 -17.73 13.50
N VAL A 284 4.67 -16.45 13.28
CA VAL A 284 3.35 -15.82 13.37
C VAL A 284 3.00 -15.10 12.08
N LEU A 285 1.72 -15.12 11.73
CA LEU A 285 1.09 -14.28 10.73
C LEU A 285 0.54 -13.04 11.42
N ALA A 286 0.90 -11.86 10.95
CA ALA A 286 0.34 -10.59 11.41
C ALA A 286 -0.46 -9.93 10.28
N GLU A 287 -1.76 -9.73 10.51
CA GLU A 287 -2.66 -9.05 9.58
C GLU A 287 -2.96 -7.65 10.11
N LEU A 288 -2.79 -6.66 9.25
CA LEU A 288 -2.92 -5.26 9.63
C LEU A 288 -4.32 -4.71 9.33
N GLY A 289 -5.07 -4.30 10.38
CA GLY A 289 -6.26 -3.46 10.25
C GLY A 289 -5.93 -1.97 10.12
N THR A 290 -4.68 -1.56 10.39
CA THR A 290 -4.17 -0.18 10.26
C THR A 290 -2.69 -0.22 9.88
N GLY A 291 -2.14 0.87 9.31
CA GLY A 291 -0.73 0.95 8.87
C GLY A 291 0.09 2.00 9.64
N ARG A 292 0.24 1.87 10.97
CA ARG A 292 1.03 2.83 11.77
C ARG A 292 2.51 2.46 11.77
N ARG A 293 3.38 3.47 11.93
CA ARG A 293 4.83 3.26 12.02
C ARG A 293 5.17 2.23 13.08
N HIS A 294 6.01 1.24 12.76
CA HIS A 294 6.46 0.14 13.62
C HIS A 294 5.32 -0.69 14.26
N GLN A 295 4.11 -0.68 13.69
CA GLN A 295 2.92 -1.22 14.36
C GLN A 295 3.10 -2.67 14.80
N ILE A 296 3.44 -3.59 13.90
CA ILE A 296 3.62 -5.02 14.22
C ILE A 296 4.71 -5.18 15.28
N ARG A 297 5.82 -4.47 15.12
CA ARG A 297 6.99 -4.54 15.99
C ARG A 297 6.64 -4.15 17.44
N VAL A 298 5.97 -2.99 17.62
CA VAL A 298 5.61 -2.52 18.95
C VAL A 298 4.45 -3.31 19.56
N HIS A 299 3.49 -3.79 18.75
CA HIS A 299 2.41 -4.65 19.22
C HIS A 299 2.93 -5.99 19.75
N LEU A 300 3.75 -6.70 18.96
CA LEU A 300 4.35 -7.97 19.40
C LEU A 300 5.24 -7.79 20.62
N ALA A 301 6.04 -6.74 20.66
CA ALA A 301 6.85 -6.41 21.84
C ALA A 301 5.99 -6.14 23.09
N SER A 302 4.83 -5.50 22.95
CA SER A 302 3.91 -5.21 24.06
C SER A 302 3.22 -6.47 24.63
N MET A 303 3.19 -7.55 23.83
CA MET A 303 2.70 -8.87 24.24
C MET A 303 3.79 -9.73 24.91
N GLY A 304 5.05 -9.23 24.98
CA GLY A 304 6.18 -10.01 25.48
C GLY A 304 6.88 -10.86 24.41
N PHE A 305 6.48 -10.73 23.15
CA PHE A 305 7.03 -11.48 22.01
C PHE A 305 7.65 -10.55 20.97
N PRO A 306 8.74 -9.82 21.27
CA PRO A 306 9.39 -8.95 20.29
C PRO A 306 9.89 -9.79 19.11
N ILE A 307 9.90 -9.18 17.92
CA ILE A 307 10.40 -9.82 16.70
C ILE A 307 11.90 -10.08 16.85
N LEU A 308 12.37 -11.26 16.43
CA LEU A 308 13.79 -11.61 16.42
C LEU A 308 14.56 -10.67 15.48
N GLY A 309 15.73 -10.22 15.92
CA GLY A 309 16.56 -9.28 15.20
C GLY A 309 16.04 -7.82 15.24
N ASP A 310 15.05 -7.52 16.08
CA ASP A 310 14.54 -6.13 16.19
C ASP A 310 15.48 -5.28 17.08
N PRO A 311 16.24 -4.32 16.50
CA PRO A 311 17.21 -3.53 17.28
C PRO A 311 16.56 -2.51 18.21
N LEU A 312 15.26 -2.24 18.03
CA LEU A 312 14.54 -1.23 18.82
C LEU A 312 13.68 -1.85 19.93
N TYR A 313 13.10 -3.02 19.70
CA TYR A 313 12.07 -3.58 20.61
C TYR A 313 12.49 -4.91 21.25
N ALA A 314 13.46 -5.65 20.69
CA ALA A 314 14.04 -6.83 21.32
C ALA A 314 15.21 -6.46 22.26
N ARG A 315 15.65 -7.40 23.09
CA ARG A 315 16.78 -7.22 24.03
C ARG A 315 17.70 -8.45 24.03
N GLY A 316 18.95 -8.22 24.41
CA GLY A 316 19.93 -9.32 24.54
C GLY A 316 20.15 -10.06 23.25
N ALA A 317 20.14 -11.40 23.31
CA ALA A 317 20.39 -12.27 22.15
C ALA A 317 19.31 -12.15 21.07
N THR A 318 18.05 -11.87 21.44
CA THR A 318 16.94 -11.76 20.48
C THR A 318 17.00 -10.49 19.64
N ALA A 319 17.80 -9.49 20.03
CA ALA A 319 18.01 -8.26 19.25
C ALA A 319 19.11 -8.41 18.18
N ARG A 320 19.80 -9.56 18.12
CA ARG A 320 20.90 -9.78 17.18
C ARG A 320 20.39 -10.37 15.86
N GLY A 321 21.10 -10.06 14.78
CA GLY A 321 20.80 -10.56 13.44
C GLY A 321 19.81 -9.69 12.68
N PRO A 322 19.34 -10.14 11.50
CA PRO A 322 18.39 -9.40 10.68
C PRO A 322 17.00 -9.35 11.34
N LEU A 323 16.25 -8.29 11.08
CA LEU A 323 14.87 -8.18 11.51
C LEU A 323 14.00 -9.26 10.82
N MET A 324 13.45 -10.18 11.58
CA MET A 324 12.65 -11.29 11.08
C MET A 324 11.18 -10.88 10.88
N LEU A 325 10.96 -9.85 10.06
CA LEU A 325 9.65 -9.31 9.66
C LEU A 325 9.59 -9.17 8.14
N HIS A 326 8.57 -9.72 7.52
CA HIS A 326 8.43 -9.77 6.07
C HIS A 326 6.99 -9.49 5.63
N ALA A 327 6.78 -8.48 4.77
CA ALA A 327 5.52 -8.21 4.11
C ALA A 327 5.30 -9.27 3.02
N TYR A 328 4.59 -10.34 3.37
CA TYR A 328 4.51 -11.54 2.55
C TYR A 328 3.48 -11.43 1.43
N GLU A 329 2.30 -10.89 1.76
CA GLU A 329 1.17 -10.85 0.83
C GLU A 329 0.37 -9.55 0.98
N GLU A 330 -0.12 -9.04 -0.13
CA GLU A 330 -1.12 -7.98 -0.21
C GLU A 330 -2.23 -8.37 -1.17
N SER A 331 -3.47 -8.11 -0.76
CA SER A 331 -4.65 -8.32 -1.60
C SER A 331 -5.53 -7.07 -1.56
N PHE A 332 -6.00 -6.62 -2.71
CA PHE A 332 -6.83 -5.43 -2.83
C PHE A 332 -7.71 -5.50 -4.08
N GLU A 333 -8.78 -4.72 -4.08
CA GLU A 333 -9.54 -4.43 -5.28
C GLU A 333 -8.84 -3.29 -6.03
N HIS A 334 -8.48 -3.53 -7.30
CA HIS A 334 -7.74 -2.54 -8.09
C HIS A 334 -8.59 -1.28 -8.28
N PRO A 335 -8.11 -0.09 -7.85
CA PRO A 335 -8.98 1.09 -7.74
C PRO A 335 -9.41 1.67 -9.08
N VAL A 336 -8.82 1.22 -10.20
CA VAL A 336 -9.16 1.65 -11.56
C VAL A 336 -9.94 0.58 -12.29
N THR A 337 -9.50 -0.68 -12.25
CA THR A 337 -10.14 -1.79 -13.01
C THR A 337 -11.24 -2.50 -12.24
N GLY A 338 -11.25 -2.39 -10.90
CA GLY A 338 -12.18 -3.14 -10.05
C GLY A 338 -11.82 -4.63 -9.90
N GLU A 339 -10.73 -5.09 -10.49
CA GLU A 339 -10.29 -6.48 -10.39
C GLU A 339 -9.68 -6.78 -9.02
N SER A 340 -9.90 -8.00 -8.53
CA SER A 340 -9.23 -8.47 -7.31
C SER A 340 -7.78 -8.83 -7.63
N VAL A 341 -6.84 -8.13 -7.01
CA VAL A 341 -5.40 -8.34 -7.16
C VAL A 341 -4.85 -8.95 -5.88
N ARG A 342 -4.08 -10.04 -6.03
CA ARG A 342 -3.36 -10.67 -4.94
C ARG A 342 -1.90 -10.81 -5.32
N VAL A 343 -1.02 -10.20 -4.54
CA VAL A 343 0.43 -10.19 -4.76
C VAL A 343 1.11 -10.82 -3.55
N ARG A 344 2.03 -11.75 -3.79
CA ARG A 344 2.84 -12.34 -2.74
C ARG A 344 4.28 -12.55 -3.17
N THR A 345 5.19 -12.55 -2.21
CA THR A 345 6.60 -12.93 -2.41
C THR A 345 6.75 -14.45 -2.44
N ALA A 346 7.92 -14.94 -2.83
CA ALA A 346 8.35 -16.28 -2.47
C ALA A 346 8.50 -16.40 -0.94
N TRP A 347 8.51 -17.64 -0.44
CA TRP A 347 8.78 -17.88 0.98
C TRP A 347 10.17 -17.34 1.34
N PRO A 348 10.30 -16.51 2.39
CA PRO A 348 11.57 -15.86 2.69
C PRO A 348 12.65 -16.87 3.11
N GLU A 349 13.75 -16.92 2.39
CA GLU A 349 14.85 -17.86 2.64
C GLU A 349 15.37 -17.79 4.09
N ARG A 350 15.42 -16.59 4.66
CA ARG A 350 15.83 -16.40 6.06
C ARG A 350 14.90 -17.08 7.08
N PHE A 351 13.61 -17.28 6.73
CA PHE A 351 12.66 -18.04 7.57
C PHE A 351 12.89 -19.53 7.41
N ALA A 352 13.12 -20.01 6.18
CA ALA A 352 13.49 -21.39 5.91
C ALA A 352 14.80 -21.75 6.61
N SER A 353 15.83 -20.88 6.54
CA SER A 353 17.11 -21.05 7.23
C SER A 353 16.98 -21.05 8.76
N ALA A 354 15.94 -20.41 9.31
CA ALA A 354 15.62 -20.47 10.73
C ALA A 354 14.81 -21.72 11.14
N GLY A 355 14.57 -22.64 10.20
CA GLY A 355 13.86 -23.91 10.41
C GLY A 355 12.35 -23.85 10.19
N PHE A 356 11.83 -22.79 9.55
CA PHE A 356 10.41 -22.65 9.23
C PHE A 356 10.18 -22.78 7.72
N ALA A 357 9.77 -23.97 7.29
CA ALA A 357 9.36 -24.22 5.91
C ALA A 357 8.07 -23.45 5.59
N GLU A 358 7.78 -23.32 4.30
CA GLU A 358 6.52 -22.72 3.84
C GLU A 358 5.32 -23.47 4.41
N VAL A 359 4.39 -22.72 4.97
CA VAL A 359 3.13 -23.23 5.51
C VAL A 359 1.95 -22.59 4.80
N SER A 360 0.84 -23.32 4.68
CA SER A 360 -0.41 -22.74 4.18
C SER A 360 -0.89 -21.67 5.14
N LEU A 361 -1.23 -20.49 4.59
CA LEU A 361 -1.84 -19.43 5.39
C LEU A 361 -3.35 -19.67 5.53
N PRO A 362 -3.94 -19.32 6.67
CA PRO A 362 -5.37 -19.44 6.90
C PRO A 362 -6.20 -18.49 6.04
#